data_f4e16503a7985aeda83264db0d0c4020
#
_entry.id   f4e16503a7985aeda83264db0d0c4020
#
_cell.length_a   1.000
_cell.length_b   1.000
_cell.length_c   1.000
_cell.angle_alpha   90.00
_cell.angle_beta   90.00
_cell.angle_gamma   90.00
#
_symmetry.space_group_name_H-M   'P 1'
#
loop_
_entity.id
_entity.type
_entity.pdbx_description
1 polymer ?
#
loop_
_entity_poly.entity_id
_entity_poly.type
_entity_poly.pdbx_seq_one_letter_code
_entity_poly.pdbx_strand_id
1 'polypeptide(L)'
;TREGKRILYENDDFFAIVPGNRDSTPQALSQTSGPCSLVHILVFTKRRIWNAFSTEQMMQFNFDEAKGCANEAIRILLESDPTKRIPACAFDRLVEANENNMWSTTVEPCKTYDELLDRAETVEYSFHLYPHNSINTLHMHAWCPKLATKSYDFQTSDNLFKYVSVENVLSAQWKQKAGIL
;
A
#
# COMPACT_ATOMS: atom_id res chain seq x y z
N THR A 1 13.11 -0.07 19.76
CA THR A 1 13.66 0.29 18.43
C THR A 1 13.53 -0.91 17.51
N ARG A 2 12.51 -0.92 16.65
CA ARG A 2 12.36 -1.92 15.60
C ARG A 2 13.26 -1.50 14.45
N GLU A 3 14.43 -2.10 14.39
CA GLU A 3 15.41 -1.92 13.32
C GLU A 3 14.77 -2.17 11.96
N GLY A 4 14.88 -1.20 11.05
CA GLY A 4 14.79 -1.37 9.61
C GLY A 4 13.52 -0.91 8.87
N LYS A 5 12.42 -0.51 9.51
CA LYS A 5 11.28 0.07 8.79
C LYS A 5 11.19 1.56 9.06
N ARG A 6 11.46 2.37 8.04
CA ARG A 6 11.35 3.81 8.17
C ARG A 6 9.88 4.21 8.11
N ILE A 7 9.39 4.80 9.19
CA ILE A 7 8.09 5.47 9.20
C ILE A 7 8.24 6.73 8.35
N LEU A 8 7.37 6.86 7.34
CA LEU A 8 7.30 8.06 6.50
C LEU A 8 6.50 9.17 7.18
N TYR A 9 5.39 8.78 7.78
CA TYR A 9 4.49 9.69 8.47
C TYR A 9 3.80 8.96 9.62
N GLU A 10 3.49 9.68 10.68
CA GLU A 10 2.66 9.20 11.78
C GLU A 10 1.84 10.35 12.38
N ASN A 11 0.67 10.00 12.88
CA ASN A 11 -0.17 10.83 13.73
C ASN A 11 -0.47 10.10 15.05
N ASP A 12 -1.46 10.54 15.82
CA ASP A 12 -1.76 9.96 17.14
C ASP A 12 -2.18 8.49 17.07
N ASP A 13 -2.97 8.10 16.07
CA ASP A 13 -3.58 6.75 15.97
C ASP A 13 -2.93 5.85 14.90
N PHE A 14 -2.20 6.39 13.92
CA PHE A 14 -1.67 5.65 12.78
C PHE A 14 -0.21 5.96 12.49
N PHE A 15 0.44 5.03 11.80
CA PHE A 15 1.74 5.26 11.15
C PHE A 15 1.77 4.61 9.76
N ALA A 16 2.47 5.25 8.86
CA ALA A 16 2.61 4.84 7.47
C ALA A 16 4.06 4.48 7.13
N ILE A 17 4.22 3.37 6.43
CA ILE A 17 5.53 2.89 5.96
C ILE A 17 5.48 2.57 4.47
N VAL A 18 6.64 2.62 3.81
CA VAL A 18 6.82 2.01 2.50
C VAL A 18 7.00 0.51 2.68
N PRO A 19 6.21 -0.34 1.99
CA PRO A 19 6.49 -1.76 1.99
C PRO A 19 7.84 -1.99 1.32
N GLY A 20 8.77 -2.59 2.05
CA GLY A 20 10.09 -2.93 1.57
C GLY A 20 10.31 -4.41 1.75
N ASN A 21 10.97 -5.05 0.78
CA ASN A 21 11.62 -6.32 1.06
C ASN A 21 12.82 -6.07 1.97
N ARG A 22 13.06 -7.00 2.87
CA ARG A 22 14.22 -6.94 3.79
C ARG A 22 15.56 -6.92 3.07
N ASP A 23 15.56 -7.38 1.83
CA ASP A 23 16.74 -7.42 0.96
C ASP A 23 16.48 -6.51 -0.23
N SER A 24 17.18 -5.39 -0.27
CA SER A 24 17.14 -4.38 -1.34
C SER A 24 17.79 -4.88 -2.65
N THR A 25 17.47 -6.11 -3.06
CA THR A 25 17.91 -6.64 -4.35
C THR A 25 16.85 -6.37 -5.42
N PRO A 26 17.23 -6.02 -6.66
CA PRO A 26 16.30 -5.80 -7.77
C PRO A 26 15.32 -6.96 -8.02
N GLN A 27 15.71 -8.20 -7.64
CA GLN A 27 14.87 -9.39 -7.72
C GLN A 27 13.66 -9.34 -6.76
N ALA A 28 13.72 -8.53 -5.73
CA ALA A 28 12.68 -8.45 -4.70
C ALA A 28 11.38 -7.78 -5.19
N LEU A 29 11.46 -6.88 -6.15
CA LEU A 29 10.30 -6.22 -6.74
C LEU A 29 9.59 -7.08 -7.81
N SER A 30 10.28 -8.09 -8.35
CA SER A 30 9.71 -9.06 -9.30
C SER A 30 9.08 -10.27 -8.62
N GLN A 31 9.14 -10.38 -7.28
CA GLN A 31 8.65 -11.52 -6.52
C GLN A 31 7.21 -11.31 -6.03
N THR A 32 6.55 -12.42 -5.74
CA THR A 32 5.15 -12.52 -5.27
C THR A 32 4.82 -11.73 -4.00
N SER A 33 5.82 -11.20 -3.29
CA SER A 33 5.72 -10.45 -2.03
C SER A 33 6.17 -8.99 -2.09
N GLY A 34 6.54 -8.49 -3.28
CA GLY A 34 6.97 -7.11 -3.48
C GLY A 34 5.83 -6.08 -3.39
N PRO A 35 6.12 -4.77 -3.43
CA PRO A 35 5.11 -3.74 -3.52
C PRO A 35 4.36 -3.87 -4.85
N CYS A 36 3.02 -3.83 -4.80
CA CYS A 36 2.17 -3.98 -5.99
C CYS A 36 2.18 -2.75 -6.91
N SER A 37 2.76 -1.64 -6.46
CA SER A 37 2.87 -0.38 -7.23
C SER A 37 4.13 0.37 -6.82
N LEU A 38 4.65 1.25 -7.69
CA LEU A 38 5.76 2.15 -7.36
C LEU A 38 5.37 3.09 -6.21
N VAL A 39 4.13 3.51 -6.16
CA VAL A 39 3.55 4.27 -5.05
C VAL A 39 2.63 3.34 -4.27
N HIS A 40 3.18 2.74 -3.21
CA HIS A 40 2.48 1.82 -2.34
C HIS A 40 2.89 2.07 -0.88
N ILE A 41 1.90 2.33 -0.04
CA ILE A 41 2.05 2.64 1.38
C ILE A 41 1.24 1.64 2.20
N LEU A 42 1.78 1.21 3.34
CA LEU A 42 1.05 0.46 4.36
C LEU A 42 0.77 1.38 5.54
N VAL A 43 -0.49 1.48 5.92
CA VAL A 43 -0.93 2.27 7.09
C VAL A 43 -1.36 1.32 8.19
N PHE A 44 -0.69 1.40 9.31
CA PHE A 44 -0.94 0.61 10.50
C PHE A 44 -1.61 1.44 11.57
N THR A 45 -2.57 0.86 12.28
CA THR A 45 -3.04 1.45 13.52
C THR A 45 -2.02 1.23 14.66
N LYS A 46 -1.84 2.23 15.52
CA LYS A 46 -1.04 2.12 16.76
C LYS A 46 -1.76 1.26 17.82
N ARG A 47 -3.07 1.09 17.69
CA ARG A 47 -3.85 0.16 18.50
C ARG A 47 -3.54 -1.27 18.08
N ARG A 48 -3.52 -2.20 19.03
CA ARG A 48 -3.31 -3.63 18.75
C ARG A 48 -4.59 -4.26 18.22
N ILE A 49 -4.91 -4.01 16.96
CA ILE A 49 -6.03 -4.61 16.28
C ILE A 49 -5.47 -5.74 15.40
N TRP A 50 -5.92 -6.97 15.64
CA TRP A 50 -5.56 -8.12 14.83
C TRP A 50 -6.24 -8.03 13.47
N ASN A 51 -5.58 -8.51 12.44
CA ASN A 51 -6.15 -8.63 11.09
C ASN A 51 -7.13 -9.83 11.03
N ALA A 52 -8.00 -9.93 12.02
CA ALA A 52 -9.09 -10.87 12.02
C ALA A 52 -10.35 -10.09 11.66
N PHE A 53 -11.12 -10.67 10.74
CA PHE A 53 -12.35 -10.08 10.25
C PHE A 53 -13.45 -10.18 11.33
N SER A 54 -13.29 -9.47 12.42
CA SER A 54 -14.42 -9.18 13.27
C SER A 54 -14.88 -7.77 12.97
N THR A 55 -16.15 -7.61 12.74
CA THR A 55 -16.81 -6.32 12.54
C THR A 55 -16.54 -5.34 13.68
N GLU A 56 -16.44 -5.82 14.92
CA GLU A 56 -16.10 -4.99 16.07
C GLU A 56 -14.71 -4.39 15.98
N GLN A 57 -13.72 -5.14 15.48
CA GLN A 57 -12.37 -4.65 15.32
C GLN A 57 -12.27 -3.66 14.16
N MET A 58 -12.97 -3.93 13.05
CA MET A 58 -13.00 -3.01 11.91
C MET A 58 -13.75 -1.71 12.24
N MET A 59 -14.75 -1.75 13.14
CA MET A 59 -15.45 -0.54 13.61
C MET A 59 -14.56 0.39 14.44
N GLN A 60 -13.46 -0.11 15.00
CA GLN A 60 -12.48 0.68 15.74
C GLN A 60 -11.43 1.33 14.80
N PHE A 61 -11.44 0.97 13.52
CA PHE A 61 -10.52 1.53 12.53
C PHE A 61 -11.14 2.79 11.92
N ASN A 62 -10.54 3.94 12.19
CA ASN A 62 -10.96 5.20 11.59
C ASN A 62 -10.40 5.32 10.17
N PHE A 63 -11.22 4.98 9.17
CA PHE A 63 -10.81 4.96 7.76
C PHE A 63 -10.42 6.34 7.22
N ASP A 64 -11.12 7.39 7.61
CA ASP A 64 -10.85 8.73 7.11
C ASP A 64 -9.50 9.23 7.62
N GLU A 65 -9.20 8.97 8.88
CA GLU A 65 -7.92 9.31 9.46
C GLU A 65 -6.77 8.46 8.90
N ALA A 66 -7.02 7.16 8.65
CA ALA A 66 -6.05 6.28 8.00
C ALA A 66 -5.76 6.72 6.56
N LYS A 67 -6.79 7.14 5.80
CA LYS A 67 -6.62 7.73 4.45
C LYS A 67 -5.82 9.02 4.52
N GLY A 68 -6.10 9.88 5.50
CA GLY A 68 -5.32 11.10 5.72
C GLY A 68 -3.84 10.80 5.97
N CYS A 69 -3.56 9.80 6.83
CA CYS A 69 -2.20 9.34 7.10
C CYS A 69 -1.52 8.77 5.83
N ALA A 70 -2.25 8.00 5.00
CA ALA A 70 -1.74 7.48 3.75
C ALA A 70 -1.40 8.58 2.75
N ASN A 71 -2.30 9.53 2.56
CA ASN A 71 -2.13 10.63 1.60
C ASN A 71 -0.92 11.49 1.96
N GLU A 72 -0.73 11.77 3.25
CA GLU A 72 0.43 12.53 3.73
C GLU A 72 1.74 11.75 3.50
N ALA A 73 1.74 10.44 3.75
CA ALA A 73 2.89 9.59 3.45
C ALA A 73 3.20 9.51 1.95
N ILE A 74 2.16 9.44 1.08
CA ILE A 74 2.31 9.47 -0.37
C ILE A 74 2.89 10.81 -0.80
N ARG A 75 2.39 11.93 -0.28
CA ARG A 75 2.94 13.26 -0.55
C ARG A 75 4.42 13.33 -0.22
N ILE A 76 4.83 12.86 0.97
CA ILE A 76 6.23 12.81 1.37
C ILE A 76 7.07 11.93 0.43
N LEU A 77 6.53 10.78 0.01
CA LEU A 77 7.20 9.87 -0.92
C LEU A 77 7.44 10.53 -2.30
N LEU A 78 6.47 11.30 -2.79
CA LEU A 78 6.52 11.99 -4.09
C LEU A 78 7.35 13.27 -4.04
N GLU A 79 7.33 14.01 -2.94
CA GLU A 79 8.10 15.26 -2.77
C GLU A 79 9.55 15.02 -2.35
N SER A 80 9.92 13.77 -2.04
CA SER A 80 11.26 13.48 -1.54
C SER A 80 12.32 13.76 -2.62
N ASP A 81 13.17 14.73 -2.32
CA ASP A 81 14.33 15.10 -3.12
C ASP A 81 15.26 13.89 -3.30
N PRO A 82 15.51 13.46 -4.55
CA PRO A 82 16.38 12.32 -4.82
C PRO A 82 17.80 12.51 -4.27
N THR A 83 18.22 13.75 -4.00
CA THR A 83 19.52 14.05 -3.40
C THR A 83 19.56 13.79 -1.88
N LYS A 84 18.42 13.73 -1.22
CA LYS A 84 18.30 13.55 0.24
C LYS A 84 18.23 12.10 0.70
N ARG A 85 18.55 11.13 -0.14
CA ARG A 85 18.61 9.70 0.17
C ARG A 85 17.59 9.24 1.23
N ILE A 86 16.32 9.52 0.98
CA ILE A 86 15.26 8.80 1.67
C ILE A 86 15.23 7.42 1.01
N PRO A 87 15.53 6.31 1.70
CA PRO A 87 15.44 5.00 1.09
C PRO A 87 14.05 4.83 0.46
N ALA A 88 14.01 4.53 -0.85
CA ALA A 88 12.81 4.32 -1.62
C ALA A 88 11.98 5.57 -1.94
N CYS A 89 12.60 6.69 -2.37
CA CYS A 89 11.81 7.76 -3.01
C CYS A 89 11.15 7.24 -4.31
N ALA A 90 10.05 7.85 -4.71
CA ALA A 90 9.33 7.41 -5.90
C ALA A 90 10.19 7.49 -7.18
N PHE A 91 11.13 8.42 -7.23
CA PHE A 91 12.09 8.55 -8.34
C PHE A 91 13.02 7.35 -8.46
N ASP A 92 13.65 6.91 -7.35
CA ASP A 92 14.54 5.74 -7.38
C ASP A 92 13.80 4.48 -7.82
N ARG A 93 12.55 4.33 -7.38
CA ARG A 93 11.69 3.23 -7.80
C ARG A 93 11.33 3.28 -9.28
N LEU A 94 11.12 4.48 -9.83
CA LEU A 94 10.88 4.67 -11.26
C LEU A 94 12.08 4.22 -12.08
N VAL A 95 13.29 4.66 -11.69
CA VAL A 95 14.54 4.26 -12.33
C VAL A 95 14.71 2.75 -12.29
N GLU A 96 14.57 2.16 -11.10
CA GLU A 96 14.69 0.71 -10.89
C GLU A 96 13.65 -0.07 -11.73
N ALA A 97 12.40 0.40 -11.76
CA ALA A 97 11.33 -0.26 -12.52
C ALA A 97 11.61 -0.24 -14.04
N ASN A 98 12.16 0.84 -14.56
CA ASN A 98 12.52 0.95 -15.97
C ASN A 98 13.74 0.11 -16.32
N GLU A 99 14.80 0.14 -15.50
CA GLU A 99 16.03 -0.63 -15.74
C GLU A 99 15.77 -2.15 -15.68
N ASN A 100 14.88 -2.60 -14.78
CA ASN A 100 14.62 -4.01 -14.55
C ASN A 100 13.30 -4.51 -15.16
N ASN A 101 12.63 -3.69 -15.97
CA ASN A 101 11.36 -4.03 -16.61
C ASN A 101 10.33 -4.59 -15.60
N MET A 102 10.01 -3.83 -14.55
CA MET A 102 9.20 -4.30 -13.43
C MET A 102 7.72 -3.93 -13.52
N TRP A 103 7.31 -3.32 -14.61
CA TRP A 103 5.93 -2.90 -14.84
C TRP A 103 4.98 -4.09 -14.97
N SER A 104 3.77 -3.94 -14.43
CA SER A 104 2.65 -4.84 -14.69
C SER A 104 2.35 -4.92 -16.18
N THR A 105 1.86 -6.06 -16.62
CA THR A 105 1.41 -6.25 -18.02
C THR A 105 0.18 -5.42 -18.37
N THR A 106 -0.50 -4.87 -17.38
CA THR A 106 -1.75 -4.10 -17.53
C THR A 106 -1.52 -2.59 -17.62
N VAL A 107 -0.29 -2.11 -17.43
CA VAL A 107 0.04 -0.67 -17.48
C VAL A 107 1.18 -0.39 -18.44
N GLU A 108 1.15 0.76 -19.11
CA GLU A 108 2.29 1.23 -19.88
C GLU A 108 3.40 1.71 -18.95
N PRO A 109 4.67 1.38 -19.23
CA PRO A 109 5.81 1.90 -18.48
C PRO A 109 5.81 3.43 -18.42
N CYS A 110 5.96 3.97 -17.23
CA CYS A 110 6.15 5.40 -17.02
C CYS A 110 7.60 5.77 -17.32
N LYS A 111 7.83 6.79 -18.16
CA LYS A 111 9.17 7.15 -18.64
C LYS A 111 9.81 8.28 -17.86
N THR A 112 9.00 9.22 -17.37
CA THR A 112 9.48 10.42 -16.69
C THR A 112 8.87 10.54 -15.29
N TYR A 113 9.52 11.37 -14.48
CA TYR A 113 9.00 11.64 -13.14
C TYR A 113 7.69 12.45 -13.17
N ASP A 114 7.54 13.35 -14.15
CA ASP A 114 6.31 14.12 -14.32
C ASP A 114 5.13 13.20 -14.67
N GLU A 115 5.34 12.20 -15.54
CA GLU A 115 4.31 11.17 -15.79
C GLU A 115 3.98 10.35 -14.53
N LEU A 116 4.98 10.07 -13.69
CA LEU A 116 4.75 9.38 -12.43
C LEU A 116 3.88 10.23 -11.51
N LEU A 117 4.16 11.52 -11.36
CA LEU A 117 3.37 12.44 -10.55
C LEU A 117 1.92 12.51 -11.02
N ASP A 118 1.70 12.66 -12.33
CA ASP A 118 0.36 12.70 -12.94
C ASP A 118 -0.42 11.40 -12.67
N ARG A 119 0.23 10.24 -12.82
CA ARG A 119 -0.41 8.94 -12.56
C ARG A 119 -0.65 8.68 -11.07
N ALA A 120 0.15 9.26 -10.19
CA ALA A 120 0.05 9.09 -8.74
C ALA A 120 -1.18 9.80 -8.12
N GLU A 121 -1.90 10.64 -8.87
CA GLU A 121 -3.13 11.28 -8.39
C GLU A 121 -4.26 10.29 -8.07
N THR A 122 -4.22 9.09 -8.69
CA THR A 122 -5.24 8.06 -8.46
C THR A 122 -4.77 7.09 -7.40
N VAL A 123 -5.33 7.15 -6.19
CA VAL A 123 -5.01 6.25 -5.07
C VAL A 123 -6.20 5.35 -4.77
N GLU A 124 -5.94 4.05 -4.69
CA GLU A 124 -6.89 3.05 -4.19
C GLU A 124 -6.50 2.59 -2.79
N TYR A 125 -7.52 2.29 -1.98
CA TYR A 125 -7.37 1.84 -0.60
C TYR A 125 -7.99 0.45 -0.44
N SER A 126 -7.24 -0.47 0.16
CA SER A 126 -7.67 -1.86 0.31
C SER A 126 -7.09 -2.50 1.57
N PHE A 127 -7.64 -3.67 1.90
CA PHE A 127 -7.16 -4.52 2.98
C PHE A 127 -6.80 -5.90 2.42
N HIS A 128 -5.76 -6.51 3.00
CA HIS A 128 -5.56 -7.95 2.86
C HIS A 128 -6.26 -8.67 4.01
N LEU A 129 -7.18 -9.56 3.65
CA LEU A 129 -7.96 -10.29 4.63
C LEU A 129 -7.35 -11.65 4.95
N TYR A 130 -7.58 -12.12 6.19
CA TYR A 130 -7.28 -13.50 6.54
C TYR A 130 -8.07 -14.47 5.63
N PRO A 131 -7.48 -15.59 5.16
CA PRO A 131 -6.13 -16.10 5.46
C PRO A 131 -5.00 -15.57 4.53
N HIS A 132 -5.26 -14.62 3.66
CA HIS A 132 -4.33 -14.17 2.61
C HIS A 132 -3.40 -13.03 3.06
N ASN A 133 -3.42 -12.69 4.34
CA ASN A 133 -2.56 -11.66 4.91
C ASN A 133 -1.19 -12.23 5.33
N SER A 134 -0.12 -11.53 4.99
CA SER A 134 1.24 -11.83 5.47
C SER A 134 1.58 -11.18 6.82
N ILE A 135 0.74 -10.26 7.30
CA ILE A 135 0.92 -9.49 8.52
C ILE A 135 -0.35 -9.57 9.34
N ASN A 136 -0.24 -10.04 10.58
CA ASN A 136 -1.39 -10.28 11.46
C ASN A 136 -2.00 -9.01 12.08
N THR A 137 -1.30 -7.88 12.03
CA THR A 137 -1.85 -6.60 12.48
C THR A 137 -2.70 -5.99 11.38
N LEU A 138 -3.88 -5.46 11.72
CA LEU A 138 -4.73 -4.77 10.76
C LEU A 138 -4.00 -3.58 10.15
N HIS A 139 -3.94 -3.54 8.84
CA HIS A 139 -3.32 -2.48 8.07
C HIS A 139 -4.04 -2.25 6.75
N MET A 140 -4.06 -1.00 6.35
CA MET A 140 -4.62 -0.56 5.07
C MET A 140 -3.49 -0.40 4.06
N HIS A 141 -3.72 -0.86 2.83
CA HIS A 141 -2.90 -0.59 1.67
C HIS A 141 -3.43 0.65 0.96
N ALA A 142 -2.55 1.60 0.66
CA ALA A 142 -2.80 2.72 -0.23
C ALA A 142 -1.82 2.63 -1.39
N TRP A 143 -2.31 2.57 -2.62
CA TRP A 143 -1.48 2.31 -3.79
C TRP A 143 -2.07 2.93 -5.06
N CYS A 144 -1.22 3.15 -6.08
CA CYS A 144 -1.62 3.73 -7.36
C CYS A 144 -1.72 2.65 -8.45
N PRO A 145 -2.94 2.29 -8.92
CA PRO A 145 -3.12 1.25 -9.95
C PRO A 145 -2.39 1.56 -11.26
N LYS A 146 -2.35 2.82 -11.65
CA LYS A 146 -1.65 3.27 -12.89
C LYS A 146 -0.13 3.14 -12.82
N LEU A 147 0.43 2.80 -11.67
CA LEU A 147 1.85 2.57 -11.41
C LEU A 147 2.11 1.14 -10.94
N ALA A 148 1.25 0.19 -11.33
CA ALA A 148 1.32 -1.20 -10.92
C ALA A 148 2.60 -1.89 -11.43
N THR A 149 3.13 -2.78 -10.59
CA THR A 149 4.32 -3.61 -10.87
C THR A 149 3.93 -5.06 -11.19
N LYS A 150 4.86 -5.87 -11.68
CA LYS A 150 4.66 -7.32 -11.87
C LYS A 150 4.23 -8.03 -10.58
N SER A 151 4.60 -7.52 -9.42
CA SER A 151 4.12 -8.06 -8.15
C SER A 151 2.61 -7.98 -8.02
N TYR A 152 1.97 -6.94 -8.58
CA TYR A 152 0.51 -6.85 -8.64
C TYR A 152 -0.09 -7.99 -9.48
N ASP A 153 0.47 -8.27 -10.66
CA ASP A 153 -0.01 -9.34 -11.52
C ASP A 153 0.01 -10.71 -10.80
N PHE A 154 1.08 -11.01 -10.07
CA PHE A 154 1.18 -12.22 -9.26
C PHE A 154 0.18 -12.25 -8.11
N GLN A 155 -0.02 -11.12 -7.44
CA GLN A 155 -0.90 -11.06 -6.26
C GLN A 155 -2.38 -11.12 -6.62
N THR A 156 -2.74 -10.73 -7.85
CA THR A 156 -4.13 -10.70 -8.31
C THR A 156 -4.51 -11.94 -9.15
N SER A 157 -3.54 -12.62 -9.78
CA SER A 157 -3.83 -13.78 -10.64
C SER A 157 -4.47 -14.96 -9.89
N ASP A 158 -4.04 -15.19 -8.63
CA ASP A 158 -4.44 -16.37 -7.88
C ASP A 158 -5.43 -16.10 -6.73
N ASN A 159 -5.74 -14.83 -6.43
CA ASN A 159 -6.53 -14.48 -5.25
C ASN A 159 -7.34 -13.19 -5.41
N LEU A 160 -8.52 -13.30 -6.03
CA LEU A 160 -9.51 -12.22 -6.12
C LEU A 160 -9.95 -11.64 -4.75
N PHE A 161 -9.72 -12.38 -3.65
CA PHE A 161 -10.09 -11.98 -2.29
C PHE A 161 -8.95 -11.35 -1.49
N LYS A 162 -7.77 -11.22 -2.06
CA LYS A 162 -6.62 -10.67 -1.33
C LYS A 162 -6.78 -9.17 -1.10
N TYR A 163 -7.31 -8.46 -2.09
CA TYR A 163 -7.53 -7.01 -2.03
C TYR A 163 -9.02 -6.74 -1.88
N VAL A 164 -9.45 -6.33 -0.69
CA VAL A 164 -10.83 -5.89 -0.47
C VAL A 164 -10.82 -4.38 -0.31
N SER A 165 -11.57 -3.69 -1.17
CA SER A 165 -11.64 -2.23 -1.13
C SER A 165 -12.25 -1.73 0.18
N VAL A 166 -11.85 -0.54 0.61
CA VAL A 166 -12.42 0.12 1.80
C VAL A 166 -13.93 0.30 1.65
N GLU A 167 -14.41 0.62 0.45
CA GLU A 167 -15.82 0.78 0.14
C GLU A 167 -16.62 -0.51 0.38
N ASN A 168 -16.06 -1.66 -0.03
CA ASN A 168 -16.69 -2.96 0.21
C ASN A 168 -16.75 -3.30 1.70
N VAL A 169 -15.68 -2.99 2.44
CA VAL A 169 -15.66 -3.18 3.90
C VAL A 169 -16.70 -2.31 4.58
N LEU A 170 -16.77 -1.03 4.24
CA LEU A 170 -17.75 -0.09 4.80
C LEU A 170 -19.18 -0.51 4.45
N SER A 171 -19.43 -0.96 3.22
CA SER A 171 -20.74 -1.46 2.80
C SER A 171 -21.15 -2.71 3.58
N ALA A 172 -20.24 -3.65 3.82
CA ALA A 172 -20.53 -4.83 4.64
C ALA A 172 -20.84 -4.45 6.10
N GLN A 173 -20.06 -3.52 6.68
CA GLN A 173 -20.34 -3.01 8.03
C GLN A 173 -21.70 -2.33 8.15
N TRP A 174 -22.08 -1.54 7.15
CA TRP A 174 -23.39 -0.89 7.12
C TRP A 174 -24.51 -1.93 7.11
N LYS A 175 -24.42 -2.95 6.24
CA LYS A 175 -25.40 -4.03 6.14
C LYS A 175 -25.56 -4.79 7.44
N GLN A 176 -24.46 -5.07 8.13
CA GLN A 176 -24.52 -5.73 9.43
C GLN A 176 -25.16 -4.85 10.49
N LYS A 177 -24.81 -3.55 10.58
CA LYS A 177 -25.47 -2.60 11.50
C LYS A 177 -26.96 -2.47 11.23
N ALA A 178 -27.38 -2.58 9.96
CA ALA A 178 -28.79 -2.53 9.57
C ALA A 178 -29.53 -3.86 9.77
N GLY A 179 -28.85 -4.91 10.23
CA GLY A 179 -29.46 -6.25 10.41
C GLY A 179 -29.82 -6.95 9.09
N ILE A 180 -29.14 -6.60 7.99
CA ILE A 180 -29.39 -7.15 6.66
C ILE A 180 -28.47 -8.36 6.38
N LEU A 181 -27.43 -8.57 7.21
CA LEU A 181 -26.49 -9.69 7.21
C LEU A 181 -26.43 -10.29 8.61
#